data_44ba324ae7a993aad24b417eb7367cb8
#
_entry.id   44ba324ae7a993aad24b417eb7367cb8
#
_cell.length_a   1.000
_cell.length_b   1.000
_cell.length_c   1.000
_cell.angle_alpha   90.00
_cell.angle_beta   90.00
_cell.angle_gamma   90.00
#
_symmetry.space_group_name_H-M   'P 1'
#
loop_
_entity.id
_entity.type
_entity.pdbx_description
1 polymer ?
#
loop_
_entity_poly.entity_id
_entity_poly.type
_entity_poly.pdbx_seq_one_letter_code
_entity_poly.pdbx_strand_id
1 'polypeptide(L)'
;RTDVDWSQSKVIFISPQFTNYQREAINFKDLPIELWEIKRFDNETISFEQIQKVSAKESIKTISRNDETVKAVSKEVKVFTEQDHLQKVDFETRELYEQVKERLLSLDDNVTTNPKKQTIGFKIDNNIFCDLVLQGKSLKIYLNLKSGDLQDQKQIARDVSNVGHWGNGSYEIKL
;
A
#
# COMPACT_ATOMS: atom_id res chain seq x y z
N ARG A 1 -7.25 -17.10 1.31
CA ARG A 1 -7.57 -16.25 0.13
C ARG A 1 -6.40 -16.33 -0.80
N THR A 2 -6.64 -16.83 -2.00
CA THR A 2 -5.69 -16.94 -3.10
C THR A 2 -4.98 -15.60 -3.32
N ASP A 3 -3.67 -15.66 -3.50
CA ASP A 3 -2.85 -14.49 -3.85
C ASP A 3 -3.45 -13.79 -5.07
N VAL A 4 -3.80 -12.53 -4.90
CA VAL A 4 -4.26 -11.69 -6.00
C VAL A 4 -3.03 -11.29 -6.82
N ASP A 5 -2.98 -11.72 -8.07
CA ASP A 5 -1.96 -11.27 -9.00
C ASP A 5 -2.25 -9.82 -9.47
N TRP A 6 -1.67 -8.88 -8.76
CA TRP A 6 -1.82 -7.46 -9.07
C TRP A 6 -1.23 -7.07 -10.43
N SER A 7 -0.39 -7.90 -11.02
CA SER A 7 0.15 -7.66 -12.37
C SER A 7 -0.93 -7.77 -13.45
N GLN A 8 -2.02 -8.47 -13.16
CA GLN A 8 -3.19 -8.64 -14.03
C GLN A 8 -4.33 -7.65 -13.71
N SER A 9 -4.15 -6.81 -12.69
CA SER A 9 -5.17 -5.84 -12.31
C SER A 9 -5.26 -4.70 -13.33
N LYS A 10 -6.47 -4.19 -13.54
CA LYS A 10 -6.73 -3.02 -14.38
C LYS A 10 -7.72 -2.07 -13.71
N VAL A 11 -7.63 -0.81 -14.05
CA VAL A 11 -8.56 0.24 -13.60
C VAL A 11 -9.56 0.52 -14.73
N ILE A 12 -10.84 0.47 -14.42
CA ILE A 12 -11.92 0.79 -15.37
C ILE A 12 -12.57 2.09 -14.91
N PHE A 13 -12.52 3.10 -15.79
CA PHE A 13 -13.27 4.33 -15.60
C PHE A 13 -14.55 4.28 -16.42
N ILE A 14 -15.68 4.57 -15.78
CA ILE A 14 -16.99 4.61 -16.41
C ILE A 14 -17.51 6.05 -16.28
N SER A 15 -17.89 6.66 -17.41
CA SER A 15 -18.39 8.03 -17.46
C SER A 15 -19.38 8.19 -18.62
N PRO A 16 -20.35 9.12 -18.53
CA PRO A 16 -21.20 9.46 -19.69
C PRO A 16 -20.41 10.03 -20.89
N GLN A 17 -19.25 10.64 -20.62
CA GLN A 17 -18.40 11.23 -21.65
C GLN A 17 -16.97 11.39 -21.11
N PHE A 18 -15.98 11.25 -22.01
CA PHE A 18 -14.58 11.56 -21.74
C PHE A 18 -14.08 12.67 -22.64
N THR A 19 -13.21 13.53 -22.11
CA THR A 19 -12.51 14.56 -22.88
C THR A 19 -11.48 13.94 -23.83
N ASN A 20 -11.04 14.68 -24.83
CA ASN A 20 -10.00 14.21 -25.74
C ASN A 20 -8.70 13.87 -25.00
N TYR A 21 -8.30 14.66 -23.98
CA TYR A 21 -7.12 14.37 -23.16
C TYR A 21 -7.23 13.04 -22.41
N GLN A 22 -8.41 12.72 -21.88
CA GLN A 22 -8.65 11.44 -21.21
C GLN A 22 -8.61 10.27 -22.19
N ARG A 23 -9.18 10.43 -23.37
CA ARG A 23 -9.14 9.43 -24.46
C ARG A 23 -7.72 9.20 -24.96
N GLU A 24 -6.90 10.24 -25.07
CA GLU A 24 -5.50 10.14 -25.47
C GLU A 24 -4.61 9.53 -24.38
N ALA A 25 -4.92 9.79 -23.11
CA ALA A 25 -4.15 9.29 -21.97
C ALA A 25 -4.10 7.75 -21.87
N ILE A 26 -5.06 7.02 -22.46
CA ILE A 26 -5.05 5.55 -22.49
C ILE A 26 -4.21 4.95 -23.62
N ASN A 27 -3.69 5.76 -24.55
CA ASN A 27 -2.97 5.29 -25.74
C ASN A 27 -1.53 4.82 -25.48
N PHE A 28 -1.24 4.30 -24.28
CA PHE A 28 0.02 3.66 -23.93
C PHE A 28 -0.13 2.14 -23.92
N LYS A 29 0.87 1.44 -24.48
CA LYS A 29 0.83 -0.01 -24.69
C LYS A 29 0.62 -0.81 -23.41
N ASP A 30 1.25 -0.40 -22.29
CA ASP A 30 1.28 -1.17 -21.04
C ASP A 30 0.45 -0.51 -19.93
N LEU A 31 -0.45 0.42 -20.27
CA LEU A 31 -1.30 1.08 -19.28
C LEU A 31 -2.53 0.21 -18.98
N PRO A 32 -2.68 -0.30 -17.74
CA PRO A 32 -3.81 -1.15 -17.38
C PRO A 32 -5.06 -0.33 -17.04
N ILE A 33 -5.44 0.58 -17.97
CA ILE A 33 -6.61 1.46 -17.83
C ILE A 33 -7.54 1.22 -19.00
N GLU A 34 -8.83 1.13 -18.72
CA GLU A 34 -9.92 1.10 -19.69
C GLU A 34 -10.87 2.25 -19.43
N LEU A 35 -11.37 2.86 -20.51
CA LEU A 35 -12.44 3.86 -20.45
C LEU A 35 -13.70 3.27 -21.08
N TRP A 36 -14.82 3.39 -20.37
CA TRP A 36 -16.12 2.93 -20.81
C TRP A 36 -17.13 4.07 -20.77
N GLU A 37 -17.75 4.39 -21.89
CA GLU A 37 -18.86 5.33 -21.94
C GLU A 37 -20.16 4.61 -21.61
N ILE A 38 -20.96 5.23 -20.73
CA ILE A 38 -22.28 4.74 -20.36
C ILE A 38 -23.34 5.71 -20.90
N LYS A 39 -24.37 5.17 -21.57
CA LYS A 39 -25.52 5.93 -22.04
C LYS A 39 -26.80 5.26 -21.58
N ARG A 40 -27.69 6.06 -21.00
CA ARG A 40 -29.04 5.62 -20.67
C ARG A 40 -30.02 6.11 -21.75
N PHE A 41 -30.89 5.25 -22.15
CA PHE A 41 -31.96 5.52 -23.12
C PHE A 41 -33.33 5.55 -22.41
N ASP A 42 -34.30 6.25 -23.00
CA ASP A 42 -35.63 6.43 -22.41
C ASP A 42 -36.43 5.13 -22.27
N ASN A 43 -36.07 4.08 -22.98
CA ASN A 43 -36.66 2.75 -22.90
C ASN A 43 -36.07 1.88 -21.78
N GLU A 44 -35.44 2.49 -20.76
CA GLU A 44 -34.75 1.81 -19.62
C GLU A 44 -33.54 0.97 -20.04
N THR A 45 -33.05 1.12 -21.26
CA THR A 45 -31.86 0.45 -21.74
C THR A 45 -30.62 1.25 -21.34
N ILE A 46 -29.55 0.54 -20.99
CA ILE A 46 -28.24 1.13 -20.74
C ILE A 46 -27.24 0.50 -21.71
N SER A 47 -26.47 1.33 -22.43
CA SER A 47 -25.32 0.85 -23.19
C SER A 47 -24.01 1.15 -22.52
N PHE A 48 -23.07 0.23 -22.69
CA PHE A 48 -21.67 0.40 -22.31
C PHE A 48 -20.83 0.26 -23.57
N GLU A 49 -20.02 1.26 -23.86
CA GLU A 49 -19.14 1.29 -25.02
C GLU A 49 -17.69 1.49 -24.56
N GLN A 50 -16.83 0.52 -24.82
CA GLN A 50 -15.42 0.63 -24.50
C GLN A 50 -14.72 1.52 -25.52
N ILE A 51 -14.00 2.54 -25.05
CA ILE A 51 -13.15 3.37 -25.89
C ILE A 51 -11.91 2.57 -26.27
N GLN A 52 -11.76 2.28 -27.55
CA GLN A 52 -10.63 1.54 -28.08
C GLN A 52 -9.35 2.39 -28.04
N LYS A 53 -8.24 1.77 -27.63
CA LYS A 53 -6.91 2.39 -27.71
C LYS A 53 -6.51 2.53 -29.17
N VAL A 54 -6.17 3.73 -29.59
CA VAL A 54 -5.68 3.99 -30.94
C VAL A 54 -4.18 3.67 -30.97
N SER A 55 -3.81 2.54 -31.59
CA SER A 55 -2.44 2.17 -31.98
C SER A 55 -1.32 2.68 -31.05
N ALA A 56 -1.28 2.17 -29.83
CA ALA A 56 -0.25 2.53 -28.85
C ALA A 56 1.12 2.06 -29.32
N LYS A 57 1.92 2.95 -29.88
CA LYS A 57 3.32 2.69 -30.29
C LYS A 57 4.29 2.74 -29.13
N GLU A 58 4.00 3.55 -28.10
CA GLU A 58 4.89 3.81 -26.98
C GLU A 58 4.44 3.09 -25.71
N SER A 59 5.41 2.46 -25.02
CA SER A 59 5.17 1.87 -23.72
C SER A 59 5.40 2.91 -22.63
N ILE A 60 4.50 2.96 -21.64
CA ILE A 60 4.69 3.82 -20.47
C ILE A 60 6.00 3.49 -19.72
N LYS A 61 6.44 2.23 -19.79
CA LYS A 61 7.72 1.79 -19.22
C LYS A 61 8.92 2.42 -19.90
N THR A 62 8.83 2.76 -21.19
CA THR A 62 9.89 3.44 -21.95
C THR A 62 9.95 4.91 -21.56
N ILE A 63 8.79 5.58 -21.43
CA ILE A 63 8.72 6.98 -21.03
C ILE A 63 9.16 7.14 -19.56
N SER A 64 8.74 6.23 -18.66
CA SER A 64 9.14 6.26 -17.25
C SER A 64 10.64 6.10 -17.01
N ARG A 65 11.39 5.54 -17.97
CA ARG A 65 12.86 5.48 -17.89
C ARG A 65 13.53 6.83 -18.15
N ASN A 66 12.88 7.72 -18.90
CA ASN A 66 13.44 8.99 -19.36
C ASN A 66 12.92 10.19 -18.55
N ASP A 67 11.81 10.06 -17.83
CA ASP A 67 11.20 11.14 -17.04
C ASP A 67 11.31 10.84 -15.55
N GLU A 68 11.98 11.75 -14.81
CA GLU A 68 12.17 11.62 -13.36
C GLU A 68 10.84 11.71 -12.58
N THR A 69 9.86 12.45 -13.08
CA THR A 69 8.54 12.59 -12.47
C THR A 69 7.76 11.28 -12.57
N VAL A 70 7.82 10.61 -13.74
CA VAL A 70 7.17 9.30 -13.94
C VAL A 70 7.91 8.20 -13.17
N LYS A 71 9.24 8.31 -13.01
CA LYS A 71 10.01 7.44 -12.11
C LYS A 71 9.58 7.59 -10.64
N ALA A 72 9.28 8.82 -10.20
CA ALA A 72 8.79 9.08 -8.84
C ALA A 72 7.42 8.43 -8.62
N VAL A 73 6.47 8.60 -9.55
CA VAL A 73 5.13 7.99 -9.50
C VAL A 73 5.21 6.46 -9.57
N SER A 74 6.06 5.91 -10.43
CA SER A 74 6.27 4.45 -10.53
C SER A 74 6.92 3.86 -9.27
N LYS A 75 7.70 4.65 -8.51
CA LYS A 75 8.23 4.26 -7.19
C LYS A 75 7.14 4.25 -6.11
N GLU A 76 6.10 5.08 -6.23
CA GLU A 76 4.97 5.10 -5.28
C GLU A 76 4.08 3.86 -5.38
N VAL A 77 4.06 3.19 -6.54
CA VAL A 77 3.33 1.92 -6.77
C VAL A 77 4.16 0.69 -6.39
N LYS A 78 5.36 0.87 -5.82
CA LYS A 78 6.18 -0.27 -5.38
C LYS A 78 5.45 -1.03 -4.26
N VAL A 79 5.13 -2.29 -4.51
CA VAL A 79 4.71 -3.21 -3.46
C VAL A 79 5.94 -3.48 -2.58
N PHE A 80 5.88 -3.06 -1.33
CA PHE A 80 6.95 -3.29 -0.36
C PHE A 80 6.77 -4.67 0.27
N THR A 81 7.89 -5.35 0.51
CA THR A 81 7.94 -6.65 1.18
C THR A 81 8.65 -6.51 2.52
N GLU A 82 8.49 -7.49 3.42
CA GLU A 82 9.27 -7.56 4.67
C GLU A 82 10.78 -7.56 4.36
N GLN A 83 11.19 -8.24 3.28
CA GLN A 83 12.59 -8.30 2.87
C GLN A 83 13.17 -6.92 2.52
N ASP A 84 12.37 -5.99 1.97
CA ASP A 84 12.81 -4.61 1.72
C ASP A 84 13.20 -3.86 3.01
N HIS A 85 12.62 -4.24 4.16
CA HIS A 85 12.96 -3.69 5.46
C HIS A 85 14.15 -4.43 6.08
N LEU A 86 14.14 -5.76 6.04
CA LEU A 86 15.16 -6.60 6.66
C LEU A 86 16.56 -6.41 6.04
N GLN A 87 16.66 -6.06 4.75
CA GLN A 87 17.93 -5.76 4.09
C GLN A 87 18.65 -4.52 4.64
N LYS A 88 17.93 -3.63 5.33
CA LYS A 88 18.43 -2.33 5.81
C LYS A 88 18.93 -2.36 7.26
N VAL A 89 18.79 -3.48 7.95
CA VAL A 89 19.10 -3.63 9.37
C VAL A 89 20.12 -4.74 9.60
N ASP A 90 20.77 -4.70 10.77
CA ASP A 90 21.76 -5.70 11.16
C ASP A 90 21.11 -7.05 11.54
N PHE A 91 21.96 -8.02 11.81
CA PHE A 91 21.53 -9.38 12.13
C PHE A 91 20.69 -9.43 13.42
N GLU A 92 21.14 -8.73 14.48
CA GLU A 92 20.46 -8.71 15.77
C GLU A 92 19.05 -8.13 15.67
N THR A 93 18.88 -7.04 14.92
CA THR A 93 17.57 -6.43 14.69
C THR A 93 16.66 -7.34 13.85
N ARG A 94 17.21 -8.14 12.92
CA ARG A 94 16.43 -9.14 12.17
C ARG A 94 15.92 -10.25 13.07
N GLU A 95 16.79 -10.81 13.93
CA GLU A 95 16.38 -11.84 14.88
C GLU A 95 15.29 -11.31 15.83
N LEU A 96 15.46 -10.10 16.34
CA LEU A 96 14.47 -9.44 17.18
C LEU A 96 13.13 -9.26 16.46
N TYR A 97 13.17 -8.85 15.20
CA TYR A 97 11.98 -8.74 14.36
C TYR A 97 11.26 -10.08 14.21
N GLU A 98 11.97 -11.15 13.88
CA GLU A 98 11.36 -12.48 13.70
C GLU A 98 10.71 -12.98 15.01
N GLN A 99 11.37 -12.77 16.17
CA GLN A 99 10.80 -13.13 17.46
C GLN A 99 9.52 -12.34 17.77
N VAL A 100 9.51 -11.02 17.50
CA VAL A 100 8.33 -10.18 17.71
C VAL A 100 7.22 -10.57 16.74
N LYS A 101 7.55 -10.79 15.47
CA LYS A 101 6.61 -11.25 14.44
C LYS A 101 5.93 -12.55 14.81
N GLU A 102 6.70 -13.56 15.23
CA GLU A 102 6.16 -14.86 15.66
C GLU A 102 5.14 -14.68 16.78
N ARG A 103 5.47 -13.87 17.78
CA ARG A 103 4.54 -13.58 18.90
C ARG A 103 3.29 -12.84 18.44
N LEU A 104 3.41 -11.87 17.55
CA LEU A 104 2.26 -11.12 17.02
C LEU A 104 1.35 -12.02 16.17
N LEU A 105 1.92 -12.89 15.34
CA LEU A 105 1.16 -13.86 14.54
C LEU A 105 0.47 -14.91 15.40
N SER A 106 1.04 -15.25 16.58
CA SER A 106 0.43 -16.21 17.50
C SER A 106 -0.74 -15.66 18.33
N LEU A 107 -1.04 -14.36 18.25
CA LEU A 107 -2.16 -13.76 18.97
C LEU A 107 -3.53 -14.21 18.44
N ASP A 108 -3.63 -14.40 17.12
CA ASP A 108 -4.84 -14.84 16.44
C ASP A 108 -4.49 -15.41 15.07
N ASP A 109 -5.17 -16.47 14.64
CA ASP A 109 -4.93 -17.16 13.35
C ASP A 109 -5.21 -16.25 12.12
N ASN A 110 -5.96 -15.18 12.30
CA ASN A 110 -6.27 -14.21 11.25
C ASN A 110 -5.29 -13.04 11.18
N VAL A 111 -4.26 -13.01 12.03
CA VAL A 111 -3.24 -11.95 11.97
C VAL A 111 -2.41 -12.12 10.70
N THR A 112 -2.28 -11.04 9.94
CA THR A 112 -1.48 -10.99 8.72
C THR A 112 -0.57 -9.77 8.71
N THR A 113 0.55 -9.85 7.99
CA THR A 113 1.47 -8.72 7.79
C THR A 113 1.05 -7.86 6.60
N ASN A 114 1.34 -6.56 6.68
CA ASN A 114 1.07 -5.58 5.64
C ASN A 114 2.27 -4.63 5.49
N PRO A 115 3.34 -5.05 4.78
CA PRO A 115 4.51 -4.23 4.57
C PRO A 115 4.19 -3.00 3.71
N LYS A 116 4.63 -1.81 4.18
CA LYS A 116 4.57 -0.53 3.49
C LYS A 116 5.98 0.06 3.39
N LYS A 117 6.12 1.23 2.78
CA LYS A 117 7.42 1.89 2.57
C LYS A 117 8.23 2.08 3.85
N GLN A 118 7.59 2.42 4.96
CA GLN A 118 8.24 2.78 6.23
C GLN A 118 7.94 1.80 7.36
N THR A 119 6.85 1.04 7.27
CA THR A 119 6.35 0.21 8.35
C THR A 119 5.99 -1.18 7.84
N ILE A 120 6.00 -2.15 8.76
CA ILE A 120 5.37 -3.46 8.57
C ILE A 120 4.17 -3.49 9.52
N GLY A 121 2.97 -3.30 8.98
CA GLY A 121 1.73 -3.35 9.75
C GLY A 121 1.33 -4.79 10.07
N PHE A 122 0.77 -5.01 11.25
CA PHE A 122 0.08 -6.24 11.64
C PHE A 122 -1.40 -5.95 11.76
N LYS A 123 -2.22 -6.75 11.09
CA LYS A 123 -3.65 -6.52 10.99
C LYS A 123 -4.45 -7.80 11.16
N ILE A 124 -5.68 -7.63 11.68
CA ILE A 124 -6.75 -8.61 11.63
C ILE A 124 -7.80 -8.04 10.68
N ASP A 125 -8.15 -8.79 9.64
CA ASP A 125 -8.98 -8.33 8.52
C ASP A 125 -8.39 -7.06 7.88
N ASN A 126 -9.07 -5.92 8.01
CA ASN A 126 -8.61 -4.62 7.50
C ASN A 126 -8.11 -3.66 8.60
N ASN A 127 -8.09 -4.09 9.85
CA ASN A 127 -7.73 -3.25 10.99
C ASN A 127 -6.28 -3.49 11.40
N ILE A 128 -5.41 -2.50 11.18
CA ILE A 128 -4.04 -2.53 11.69
C ILE A 128 -4.07 -2.23 13.19
N PHE A 129 -3.55 -3.13 14.01
CA PHE A 129 -3.45 -2.95 15.47
C PHE A 129 -2.04 -2.60 15.92
N CYS A 130 -1.02 -2.90 15.09
CA CYS A 130 0.37 -2.66 15.40
C CYS A 130 1.17 -2.40 14.13
N ASP A 131 2.12 -1.47 14.18
CA ASP A 131 3.12 -1.24 13.14
C ASP A 131 4.54 -1.44 13.68
N LEU A 132 5.38 -2.13 12.94
CA LEU A 132 6.80 -2.26 13.22
C LEU A 132 7.61 -1.34 12.30
N VAL A 133 8.58 -0.64 12.86
CA VAL A 133 9.55 0.18 12.13
C VAL A 133 10.95 -0.31 12.48
N LEU A 134 11.66 -0.79 11.46
CA LEU A 134 13.03 -1.26 11.58
C LEU A 134 13.99 -0.12 11.17
N GLN A 135 14.88 0.27 12.07
CA GLN A 135 15.83 1.37 11.86
C GLN A 135 17.24 0.98 12.33
N GLY A 136 18.10 0.60 11.40
CA GLY A 136 19.51 0.31 11.70
C GLY A 136 19.68 -0.79 12.76
N LYS A 137 19.84 -0.39 14.03
CA LYS A 137 20.03 -1.25 15.19
C LYS A 137 18.86 -1.19 16.18
N SER A 138 17.68 -0.85 15.76
CA SER A 138 16.53 -0.74 16.66
C SER A 138 15.24 -1.17 15.98
N LEU A 139 14.35 -1.76 16.74
CA LEU A 139 12.99 -2.09 16.37
C LEU A 139 12.04 -1.22 17.18
N LYS A 140 11.19 -0.47 16.51
CA LYS A 140 10.12 0.29 17.14
C LYS A 140 8.78 -0.35 16.86
N ILE A 141 7.96 -0.44 17.89
CA ILE A 141 6.61 -0.98 17.85
C ILE A 141 5.65 0.18 18.12
N TYR A 142 4.73 0.44 17.20
CA TYR A 142 3.67 1.41 17.38
C TYR A 142 2.36 0.68 17.60
N LEU A 143 1.70 0.97 18.72
CA LEU A 143 0.40 0.38 19.06
C LEU A 143 -0.71 1.31 18.59
N ASN A 144 -1.62 0.79 17.77
CA ASN A 144 -2.75 1.56 17.22
C ASN A 144 -3.86 1.74 18.27
N LEU A 145 -3.51 2.42 19.34
CA LEU A 145 -4.39 2.82 20.44
C LEU A 145 -4.45 4.35 20.51
N LYS A 146 -5.54 4.88 21.03
CA LYS A 146 -5.65 6.31 21.34
C LYS A 146 -4.84 6.64 22.58
N SER A 147 -4.38 7.90 22.68
CA SER A 147 -3.77 8.39 23.91
C SER A 147 -4.68 8.22 25.11
N GLY A 148 -4.20 7.62 26.18
CA GLY A 148 -4.94 7.29 27.40
C GLY A 148 -5.54 5.87 27.44
N ASP A 149 -5.59 5.14 26.34
CA ASP A 149 -6.22 3.80 26.30
C ASP A 149 -5.27 2.67 26.74
N LEU A 150 -3.93 2.92 26.77
CA LEU A 150 -2.95 1.90 27.11
C LEU A 150 -2.80 1.74 28.63
N GLN A 151 -2.99 0.53 29.14
CA GLN A 151 -2.65 0.15 30.51
C GLN A 151 -1.22 -0.40 30.56
N ASP A 152 -0.25 0.48 30.64
CA ASP A 152 1.20 0.13 30.69
C ASP A 152 1.72 0.05 32.13
N GLN A 153 1.50 -1.09 32.77
CA GLN A 153 2.00 -1.33 34.14
C GLN A 153 3.53 -1.31 34.24
N LYS A 154 4.22 -1.62 33.16
CA LYS A 154 5.69 -1.68 33.12
C LYS A 154 6.35 -0.37 32.70
N GLN A 155 5.57 0.60 32.27
CA GLN A 155 6.04 1.90 31.78
C GLN A 155 7.09 1.79 30.66
N ILE A 156 6.89 0.85 29.73
CA ILE A 156 7.80 0.60 28.61
C ILE A 156 7.38 1.36 27.34
N ALA A 157 6.14 1.83 27.28
CA ALA A 157 5.62 2.57 26.15
C ALA A 157 5.73 4.09 26.36
N ARG A 158 6.10 4.78 25.30
CA ARG A 158 6.11 6.24 25.26
C ARG A 158 4.88 6.72 24.51
N ASP A 159 4.15 7.70 25.05
CA ASP A 159 3.11 8.42 24.31
C ASP A 159 3.77 9.33 23.26
N VAL A 160 3.40 9.12 22.01
CA VAL A 160 3.89 9.85 20.83
C VAL A 160 2.76 10.56 20.08
N SER A 161 1.60 10.73 20.70
CA SER A 161 0.42 11.36 20.08
C SER A 161 0.69 12.78 19.55
N ASN A 162 1.65 13.49 20.16
CA ASN A 162 2.06 14.84 19.77
C ASN A 162 3.42 14.87 19.05
N VAL A 163 3.93 13.72 18.61
CA VAL A 163 5.24 13.61 17.94
C VAL A 163 5.03 13.00 16.56
N GLY A 164 5.64 13.60 15.53
CA GLY A 164 5.61 13.02 14.19
C GLY A 164 6.31 11.64 14.14
N HIS A 165 5.62 10.63 13.65
CA HIS A 165 6.12 9.26 13.50
C HIS A 165 5.46 8.56 12.31
N TRP A 166 5.98 7.39 11.91
CA TRP A 166 5.49 6.66 10.73
C TRP A 166 4.49 5.55 11.04
N GLY A 167 4.48 5.00 12.24
CA GLY A 167 3.51 3.99 12.67
C GLY A 167 2.13 4.59 12.95
N ASN A 168 1.11 3.75 13.03
CA ASN A 168 -0.21 4.17 13.46
C ASN A 168 -0.34 4.08 14.98
N GLY A 169 -1.18 4.98 15.55
CA GLY A 169 -1.48 4.98 16.98
C GLY A 169 -0.57 5.88 17.82
N SER A 170 -0.88 5.97 19.10
CA SER A 170 -0.30 6.97 19.99
C SER A 170 0.83 6.47 20.88
N TYR A 171 1.22 5.20 20.80
CA TYR A 171 2.24 4.62 21.69
C TYR A 171 3.38 3.98 20.92
N GLU A 172 4.61 4.30 21.33
CA GLU A 172 5.86 3.75 20.82
C GLU A 172 6.56 2.92 21.90
N ILE A 173 6.96 1.70 21.56
CA ILE A 173 7.89 0.88 22.35
C ILE A 173 9.17 0.73 21.51
N LYS A 174 10.32 1.01 22.11
CA LYS A 174 11.61 0.86 21.45
C LYS A 174 12.36 -0.33 22.07
N LEU A 175 12.78 -1.25 21.21
CA LEU A 175 13.60 -2.41 21.53
C LEU A 175 14.99 -2.27 20.93
#